data_beb810531b16fba3266a309630009257
#
_entry.id   beb810531b16fba3266a309630009257
#
_cell.length_a   1.000
_cell.length_b   1.000
_cell.length_c   1.000
_cell.angle_alpha   90.00
_cell.angle_beta   90.00
_cell.angle_gamma   90.00
#
_symmetry.space_group_name_H-M   'P 1'
#
loop_
_entity.id
_entity.type
_entity.pdbx_description
1 polymer ?
#
loop_
_entity_poly.entity_id
_entity_poly.type
_entity_poly.pdbx_seq_one_letter_code
_entity_poly.pdbx_strand_id
1 'polypeptide(L)'
;MDAFRHKPGHAQGAGECVSLSTLYAAALYIVCGIPLDDIFLVATPLHSQNFVDVHDGILPNNRRLVTKAMWFNGTALSAKARRALEHEQITIVAHHTGWIHTVQAEAGIDPVAYARFRRKLGAFLRTPVTSVILFNFLRQNPDRQRCFQIEHACCGKRRWIPAERAYAFENSCSFKVSDATRDKLLEEMDEDDFFAEPLPDRIPLNKFDDFFRDRHIDLEKEDDRRALGAGFGCYNAGTCDIIEELRAFCRLEPRWPDAGAPKRFVPGPGIDLKPGLSREEIIAALASQRAANPVADLAFHAFRDLSRVDPRPFLKAAVERSPVCCEAARPMDAATIVAVLREMADESIYDATRAAQPDEVWNARRGDGFEKAVTLAA
;
A
#
# COMPACT_ATOMS: atom_id res chain seq x y z
N MET A 1 -1.46 -18.26 11.59
CA MET A 1 -1.82 -19.40 10.73
C MET A 1 -3.30 -19.72 10.78
N ASP A 2 -3.95 -19.67 11.95
CA ASP A 2 -5.39 -19.96 12.04
C ASP A 2 -6.28 -18.96 11.28
N ALA A 3 -5.81 -17.74 11.08
CA ALA A 3 -6.48 -16.73 10.25
C ALA A 3 -6.73 -17.17 8.80
N PHE A 4 -5.97 -18.15 8.30
CA PHE A 4 -6.09 -18.67 6.93
C PHE A 4 -6.86 -19.99 6.87
N ARG A 5 -7.17 -20.60 8.01
CA ARG A 5 -7.94 -21.84 8.05
C ARG A 5 -9.42 -21.54 7.84
N HIS A 6 -10.07 -22.39 7.07
CA HIS A 6 -11.51 -22.40 7.01
C HIS A 6 -12.05 -22.79 8.40
N LYS A 7 -12.79 -21.90 9.04
CA LYS A 7 -13.45 -22.19 10.32
C LYS A 7 -14.89 -22.65 10.05
N PRO A 8 -15.41 -23.66 10.77
CA PRO A 8 -16.83 -23.97 10.74
C PRO A 8 -17.66 -22.73 11.03
N GLY A 9 -18.69 -22.48 10.23
CA GLY A 9 -19.53 -21.28 10.35
C GLY A 9 -19.07 -20.06 9.54
N HIS A 10 -17.90 -20.11 8.88
CA HIS A 10 -17.44 -19.08 7.97
C HIS A 10 -17.37 -19.62 6.55
N ALA A 11 -18.11 -19.01 5.64
CA ALA A 11 -18.12 -19.42 4.23
C ALA A 11 -16.83 -19.04 3.48
N GLN A 12 -15.99 -18.18 4.03
CA GLN A 12 -14.77 -17.67 3.42
C GLN A 12 -13.62 -17.67 4.43
N GLY A 13 -12.39 -17.87 3.96
CA GLY A 13 -11.19 -17.72 4.77
C GLY A 13 -11.10 -16.31 5.36
N ALA A 14 -10.77 -16.20 6.63
CA ALA A 14 -10.55 -14.96 7.34
C ALA A 14 -9.07 -14.60 7.36
N GLY A 15 -8.76 -13.32 7.20
CA GLY A 15 -7.42 -12.76 7.31
C GLY A 15 -7.47 -11.25 7.24
N GLU A 16 -6.69 -10.60 8.08
CA GLU A 16 -6.48 -9.16 8.06
C GLU A 16 -5.20 -8.81 7.28
N CYS A 17 -4.91 -7.53 7.12
CA CYS A 17 -3.78 -7.07 6.32
C CYS A 17 -2.42 -7.60 6.83
N VAL A 18 -2.20 -7.68 8.14
CA VAL A 18 -0.95 -8.20 8.72
C VAL A 18 -0.77 -9.67 8.40
N SER A 19 -1.78 -10.51 8.66
CA SER A 19 -1.71 -11.93 8.37
C SER A 19 -1.63 -12.23 6.87
N LEU A 20 -2.33 -11.44 6.04
CA LEU A 20 -2.26 -11.58 4.58
C LEU A 20 -0.90 -11.15 4.03
N SER A 21 -0.29 -10.08 4.52
CA SER A 21 1.04 -9.68 4.07
C SER A 21 2.10 -10.72 4.44
N THR A 22 2.01 -11.31 5.63
CA THR A 22 2.88 -12.40 6.05
C THR A 22 2.69 -13.65 5.17
N LEU A 23 1.44 -13.99 4.83
CA LEU A 23 1.15 -15.10 3.92
C LEU A 23 1.70 -14.86 2.52
N TYR A 24 1.52 -13.64 1.97
CA TYR A 24 2.10 -13.30 0.67
C TYR A 24 3.61 -13.42 0.68
N ALA A 25 4.29 -12.87 1.69
CA ALA A 25 5.74 -12.99 1.80
C ALA A 25 6.20 -14.45 1.82
N ALA A 26 5.54 -15.29 2.62
CA ALA A 26 5.83 -16.72 2.69
C ALA A 26 5.55 -17.45 1.37
N ALA A 27 4.42 -17.17 0.73
CA ALA A 27 4.06 -17.79 -0.55
C ALA A 27 5.01 -17.38 -1.68
N LEU A 28 5.37 -16.12 -1.75
CA LEU A 28 6.31 -15.60 -2.76
C LEU A 28 7.70 -16.24 -2.58
N TYR A 29 8.16 -16.39 -1.35
CA TYR A 29 9.43 -17.04 -1.06
C TYR A 29 9.38 -18.56 -1.30
N ILE A 30 8.43 -19.27 -0.68
CA ILE A 30 8.39 -20.74 -0.67
C ILE A 30 7.90 -21.31 -2.00
N VAL A 31 6.85 -20.72 -2.58
CA VAL A 31 6.19 -21.28 -3.78
C VAL A 31 6.74 -20.67 -5.06
N CYS A 32 6.97 -19.36 -5.07
CA CYS A 32 7.45 -18.66 -6.26
C CYS A 32 8.98 -18.57 -6.34
N GLY A 33 9.70 -18.96 -5.28
CA GLY A 33 11.17 -18.94 -5.25
C GLY A 33 11.79 -17.53 -5.28
N ILE A 34 11.00 -16.48 -4.91
CA ILE A 34 11.52 -15.11 -4.86
C ILE A 34 12.45 -14.99 -3.64
N PRO A 35 13.70 -14.54 -3.82
CA PRO A 35 14.63 -14.39 -2.70
C PRO A 35 14.08 -13.47 -1.60
N LEU A 36 14.40 -13.79 -0.34
CA LEU A 36 14.02 -12.91 0.80
C LEU A 36 14.62 -11.52 0.69
N ASP A 37 15.77 -11.38 0.01
CA ASP A 37 16.37 -10.09 -0.31
C ASP A 37 15.43 -9.14 -1.05
N ASP A 38 14.53 -9.66 -1.85
CA ASP A 38 13.62 -8.89 -2.70
C ASP A 38 12.25 -8.67 -2.07
N ILE A 39 12.01 -9.15 -0.84
CA ILE A 39 10.72 -9.07 -0.15
C ILE A 39 10.81 -8.14 1.06
N PHE A 40 10.01 -7.08 1.04
CA PHE A 40 9.89 -6.13 2.14
C PHE A 40 8.45 -6.11 2.66
N LEU A 41 8.29 -6.13 3.99
CA LEU A 41 7.02 -5.84 4.65
C LEU A 41 6.95 -4.35 4.94
N VAL A 42 5.83 -3.74 4.58
CA VAL A 42 5.59 -2.29 4.75
C VAL A 42 4.32 -2.12 5.55
N ALA A 43 4.42 -1.49 6.71
CA ALA A 43 3.27 -1.18 7.53
C ALA A 43 3.07 0.33 7.70
N THR A 44 1.81 0.71 7.69
CA THR A 44 1.30 2.02 8.09
C THR A 44 0.38 1.82 9.31
N PRO A 45 -0.10 2.87 9.99
CA PRO A 45 -0.96 2.71 11.18
C PRO A 45 -2.20 1.81 10.97
N LEU A 46 -2.81 1.87 9.78
CA LEU A 46 -4.05 1.15 9.49
C LEU A 46 -3.89 0.04 8.44
N HIS A 47 -2.67 -0.19 7.93
CA HIS A 47 -2.49 -1.15 6.85
C HIS A 47 -1.10 -1.79 6.86
N SER A 48 -1.06 -3.06 6.43
CA SER A 48 0.18 -3.81 6.22
C SER A 48 0.15 -4.46 4.84
N GLN A 49 1.24 -4.35 4.12
CA GLN A 49 1.40 -4.88 2.77
C GLN A 49 2.86 -5.26 2.50
N ASN A 50 3.14 -5.88 1.37
CA ASN A 50 4.51 -6.13 0.94
C ASN A 50 4.90 -5.18 -0.19
N PHE A 51 6.19 -4.97 -0.34
CA PHE A 51 6.81 -4.55 -1.59
C PHE A 51 7.78 -5.64 -2.03
N VAL A 52 7.67 -6.07 -3.27
CA VAL A 52 8.53 -7.09 -3.86
C VAL A 52 9.34 -6.46 -4.98
N ASP A 53 10.66 -6.48 -4.85
CA ASP A 53 11.61 -5.86 -5.80
C ASP A 53 11.87 -6.79 -7.00
N VAL A 54 10.82 -7.04 -7.78
CA VAL A 54 10.90 -7.78 -9.05
C VAL A 54 10.41 -6.89 -10.18
N HIS A 55 11.13 -6.82 -11.28
CA HIS A 55 10.84 -5.91 -12.41
C HIS A 55 10.65 -4.44 -11.95
N ASP A 56 9.49 -3.87 -12.23
CA ASP A 56 9.12 -2.50 -11.81
C ASP A 56 8.59 -2.41 -10.37
N GLY A 57 8.60 -3.53 -9.66
CA GLY A 57 8.02 -3.67 -8.33
C GLY A 57 6.58 -4.19 -8.35
N ILE A 58 6.22 -4.89 -7.28
CA ILE A 58 4.86 -5.37 -7.04
C ILE A 58 4.49 -5.05 -5.59
N LEU A 59 3.27 -4.53 -5.38
CA LEU A 59 2.67 -4.35 -4.07
C LEU A 59 1.56 -5.39 -3.86
N PRO A 60 1.86 -6.53 -3.21
CA PRO A 60 0.82 -7.40 -2.67
C PRO A 60 0.01 -6.66 -1.61
N ASN A 61 -1.26 -6.42 -1.93
CA ASN A 61 -2.16 -5.68 -1.06
C ASN A 61 -3.42 -6.49 -0.80
N ASN A 62 -3.62 -6.92 0.45
CA ASN A 62 -4.72 -7.78 0.86
C ASN A 62 -4.87 -9.02 -0.04
N ARG A 63 -5.81 -9.00 -0.97
CA ARG A 63 -6.13 -10.14 -1.83
C ARG A 63 -5.61 -9.97 -3.27
N ARG A 64 -4.67 -9.06 -3.52
CA ARG A 64 -4.25 -8.68 -4.88
C ARG A 64 -2.77 -8.40 -4.98
N LEU A 65 -2.23 -8.71 -6.14
CA LEU A 65 -0.93 -8.24 -6.58
C LEU A 65 -1.15 -6.96 -7.39
N VAL A 66 -0.61 -5.85 -6.93
CA VAL A 66 -0.73 -4.56 -7.61
C VAL A 66 0.58 -4.27 -8.33
N THR A 67 0.56 -4.37 -9.65
CA THR A 67 1.67 -3.94 -10.50
C THR A 67 1.70 -2.43 -10.65
N LYS A 68 2.79 -1.86 -11.15
CA LYS A 68 2.89 -0.43 -11.43
C LYS A 68 1.80 0.05 -12.40
N ALA A 69 1.49 -0.70 -13.44
CA ALA A 69 0.39 -0.38 -14.36
C ALA A 69 -0.98 -0.37 -13.65
N MET A 70 -1.23 -1.32 -12.74
CA MET A 70 -2.45 -1.33 -11.94
C MET A 70 -2.51 -0.18 -10.95
N TRP A 71 -1.39 0.25 -10.38
CA TRP A 71 -1.31 1.39 -9.47
C TRP A 71 -1.80 2.69 -10.12
N PHE A 72 -1.52 2.87 -11.39
CA PHE A 72 -1.86 4.07 -12.16
C PHE A 72 -3.05 3.89 -13.13
N ASN A 73 -3.88 2.85 -12.97
CA ASN A 73 -4.98 2.60 -13.91
C ASN A 73 -6.28 3.37 -13.59
N GLY A 74 -6.33 4.12 -12.48
CA GLY A 74 -7.45 4.98 -12.10
C GLY A 74 -8.73 4.26 -11.66
N THR A 75 -8.69 2.93 -11.48
CA THR A 75 -9.86 2.18 -11.02
C THR A 75 -10.11 2.35 -9.53
N ALA A 76 -11.33 2.08 -9.05
CA ALA A 76 -11.65 2.05 -7.63
C ALA A 76 -10.76 1.09 -6.84
N LEU A 77 -10.19 0.07 -7.50
CA LEU A 77 -9.26 -0.87 -6.89
C LEU A 77 -7.88 -0.25 -6.68
N SER A 78 -7.38 0.48 -7.67
CA SER A 78 -6.12 1.21 -7.53
C SER A 78 -6.22 2.28 -6.46
N ALA A 79 -7.32 3.03 -6.41
CA ALA A 79 -7.57 4.02 -5.36
C ALA A 79 -7.52 3.40 -3.95
N LYS A 80 -8.12 2.22 -3.75
CA LYS A 80 -8.02 1.49 -2.48
C LYS A 80 -6.60 1.03 -2.16
N ALA A 81 -5.82 0.61 -3.16
CA ALA A 81 -4.43 0.19 -2.97
C ALA A 81 -3.52 1.38 -2.62
N ARG A 82 -3.78 2.54 -3.19
CA ARG A 82 -3.01 3.77 -2.99
C ARG A 82 -3.22 4.39 -1.60
N ARG A 83 -4.45 4.28 -1.06
CA ARG A 83 -4.93 4.98 0.13
C ARG A 83 -3.92 4.99 1.31
N ALA A 84 -3.34 3.85 1.63
CA ALA A 84 -2.44 3.75 2.79
C ALA A 84 -1.18 4.60 2.59
N LEU A 85 -0.52 4.50 1.43
CA LEU A 85 0.70 5.27 1.15
C LEU A 85 0.42 6.75 0.85
N GLU A 86 -0.78 7.10 0.39
CA GLU A 86 -1.20 8.49 0.16
C GLU A 86 -1.49 9.24 1.46
N HIS A 87 -2.15 8.59 2.41
CA HIS A 87 -2.68 9.27 3.59
C HIS A 87 -1.94 8.96 4.89
N GLU A 88 -1.19 7.87 4.94
CA GLU A 88 -0.55 7.40 6.16
C GLU A 88 0.98 7.45 6.06
N GLN A 89 1.64 7.55 7.21
CA GLN A 89 3.09 7.41 7.30
C GLN A 89 3.47 5.93 7.27
N ILE A 90 4.54 5.56 6.57
CA ILE A 90 5.15 4.25 6.74
C ILE A 90 5.74 4.21 8.15
N THR A 91 5.23 3.33 8.99
CA THR A 91 5.69 3.19 10.39
C THR A 91 6.74 2.12 10.55
N ILE A 92 6.64 1.04 9.77
CA ILE A 92 7.57 -0.09 9.82
C ILE A 92 7.95 -0.49 8.40
N VAL A 93 9.25 -0.75 8.19
CA VAL A 93 9.75 -1.53 7.06
C VAL A 93 10.53 -2.70 7.64
N ALA A 94 10.12 -3.93 7.33
CA ALA A 94 10.81 -5.13 7.75
C ALA A 94 11.35 -5.91 6.53
N HIS A 95 12.51 -6.49 6.71
CA HIS A 95 13.27 -7.27 5.75
C HIS A 95 13.94 -8.45 6.49
N HIS A 96 14.42 -9.47 5.81
CA HIS A 96 15.07 -10.59 6.50
C HIS A 96 16.33 -10.17 7.30
N THR A 97 16.94 -9.03 6.97
CA THR A 97 18.09 -8.49 7.71
C THR A 97 17.70 -7.76 8.99
N GLY A 98 16.44 -7.38 9.18
CA GLY A 98 15.94 -6.64 10.34
C GLY A 98 14.79 -5.69 9.98
N TRP A 99 14.61 -4.65 10.75
CA TRP A 99 13.56 -3.67 10.53
C TRP A 99 13.96 -2.25 10.91
N ILE A 100 13.20 -1.28 10.42
CA ILE A 100 13.19 0.10 10.88
C ILE A 100 11.77 0.46 11.34
N HIS A 101 11.66 1.17 12.45
CA HIS A 101 10.39 1.62 13.01
C HIS A 101 10.45 3.12 13.32
N THR A 102 9.32 3.83 13.12
CA THR A 102 9.24 5.29 13.29
C THR A 102 9.71 5.75 14.66
N VAL A 103 9.27 5.11 15.75
CA VAL A 103 9.54 5.55 17.11
C VAL A 103 10.86 5.04 17.69
N GLN A 104 11.49 4.04 17.10
CA GLN A 104 12.76 3.50 17.59
C GLN A 104 13.95 4.31 17.04
N ALA A 105 14.89 4.67 17.93
CA ALA A 105 16.11 5.36 17.51
C ALA A 105 17.07 4.47 16.73
N GLU A 106 17.01 3.15 16.95
CA GLU A 106 17.83 2.16 16.25
C GLU A 106 17.05 1.49 15.13
N ALA A 107 17.76 1.16 14.06
CA ALA A 107 17.26 0.40 12.94
C ALA A 107 18.11 -0.86 12.75
N GLY A 108 17.49 -2.03 12.83
CA GLY A 108 18.17 -3.32 12.65
C GLY A 108 18.26 -3.75 11.18
N ILE A 109 17.55 -3.10 10.28
CA ILE A 109 17.59 -3.41 8.85
C ILE A 109 18.95 -3.04 8.26
N ASP A 110 19.46 -3.84 7.31
CA ASP A 110 20.65 -3.47 6.55
C ASP A 110 20.44 -2.14 5.83
N PRO A 111 21.32 -1.13 6.00
CA PRO A 111 21.15 0.19 5.42
C PRO A 111 21.18 0.19 3.88
N VAL A 112 21.90 -0.76 3.25
CA VAL A 112 21.95 -0.88 1.79
C VAL A 112 20.64 -1.45 1.26
N ALA A 113 20.09 -2.47 1.91
CA ALA A 113 18.78 -3.03 1.60
C ALA A 113 17.68 -1.98 1.76
N TYR A 114 17.71 -1.20 2.85
CA TYR A 114 16.74 -0.12 3.07
C TYR A 114 16.84 1.00 2.02
N ALA A 115 18.04 1.43 1.67
CA ALA A 115 18.25 2.42 0.62
C ALA A 115 17.77 1.91 -0.76
N ARG A 116 18.01 0.63 -1.06
CA ARG A 116 17.48 -0.04 -2.26
C ARG A 116 15.94 -0.02 -2.27
N PHE A 117 15.33 -0.43 -1.17
CA PHE A 117 13.88 -0.40 -1.01
C PHE A 117 13.29 1.00 -1.27
N ARG A 118 13.84 2.03 -0.62
CA ARG A 118 13.38 3.42 -0.82
C ARG A 118 13.44 3.85 -2.27
N ARG A 119 14.56 3.58 -2.94
CA ARG A 119 14.75 3.91 -4.36
C ARG A 119 13.74 3.17 -5.24
N LYS A 120 13.56 1.87 -5.02
CA LYS A 120 12.67 1.03 -5.83
C LYS A 120 11.20 1.35 -5.59
N LEU A 121 10.78 1.48 -4.36
CA LEU A 121 9.41 1.91 -4.05
C LEU A 121 9.16 3.33 -4.60
N GLY A 122 10.09 4.26 -4.44
CA GLY A 122 9.96 5.60 -5.02
C GLY A 122 9.83 5.58 -6.55
N ALA A 123 10.54 4.69 -7.24
CA ALA A 123 10.40 4.51 -8.68
C ALA A 123 9.06 3.86 -9.08
N PHE A 124 8.57 2.92 -8.28
CA PHE A 124 7.23 2.32 -8.45
C PHE A 124 6.12 3.37 -8.32
N LEU A 125 6.25 4.29 -7.38
CA LEU A 125 5.25 5.32 -7.05
C LEU A 125 5.28 6.54 -7.99
N ARG A 126 6.03 6.47 -9.08
CA ARG A 126 6.16 7.54 -10.07
C ARG A 126 5.91 7.01 -11.48
N THR A 127 5.24 7.83 -12.29
CA THR A 127 5.02 7.56 -13.72
C THR A 127 5.16 8.85 -14.51
N PRO A 128 5.69 8.80 -15.75
CA PRO A 128 5.61 9.95 -16.65
C PRO A 128 4.14 10.21 -17.02
N VAL A 129 3.84 11.45 -17.35
CA VAL A 129 2.51 11.81 -17.86
C VAL A 129 2.41 11.40 -19.33
N THR A 130 1.36 10.65 -19.63
CA THR A 130 0.97 10.26 -20.99
C THR A 130 -0.51 10.45 -21.16
N SER A 131 -1.04 10.36 -22.38
CA SER A 131 -2.49 10.40 -22.60
C SER A 131 -3.22 9.30 -21.79
N VAL A 132 -2.68 8.09 -21.76
CA VAL A 132 -3.22 6.98 -20.96
C VAL A 132 -3.27 7.33 -19.47
N ILE A 133 -2.22 7.94 -18.93
CA ILE A 133 -2.16 8.35 -17.52
C ILE A 133 -3.14 9.47 -17.23
N LEU A 134 -3.26 10.48 -18.11
CA LEU A 134 -4.28 11.52 -18.00
C LEU A 134 -5.68 10.93 -17.97
N PHE A 135 -6.00 10.00 -18.87
CA PHE A 135 -7.31 9.36 -18.91
C PHE A 135 -7.56 8.47 -17.68
N ASN A 136 -6.56 7.79 -17.17
CA ASN A 136 -6.66 7.04 -15.93
C ASN A 136 -6.87 7.94 -14.71
N PHE A 137 -6.21 9.10 -14.67
CA PHE A 137 -6.47 10.14 -13.67
C PHE A 137 -7.92 10.61 -13.71
N LEU A 138 -8.45 10.90 -14.89
CA LEU A 138 -9.84 11.31 -15.06
C LEU A 138 -10.84 10.21 -14.65
N ARG A 139 -10.50 8.92 -14.88
CA ARG A 139 -11.31 7.79 -14.38
C ARG A 139 -11.42 7.80 -12.86
N GLN A 140 -10.34 8.12 -12.16
CA GLN A 140 -10.33 8.18 -10.67
C GLN A 140 -11.04 9.44 -10.14
N ASN A 141 -11.18 10.49 -10.97
CA ASN A 141 -11.66 11.80 -10.55
C ASN A 141 -12.89 12.23 -11.39
N PRO A 142 -14.10 11.69 -11.09
CA PRO A 142 -15.31 11.93 -11.87
C PRO A 142 -15.68 13.42 -12.02
N ASP A 143 -15.43 14.23 -10.99
CA ASP A 143 -15.75 15.67 -11.03
C ASP A 143 -14.93 16.41 -12.10
N ARG A 144 -13.70 15.93 -12.39
CA ARG A 144 -12.83 16.52 -13.41
C ARG A 144 -13.22 16.10 -14.84
N GLN A 145 -13.93 14.98 -14.99
CA GLN A 145 -14.42 14.52 -16.31
C GLN A 145 -15.30 15.56 -17.00
N ARG A 146 -16.06 16.34 -16.23
CA ARG A 146 -16.98 17.38 -16.74
C ARG A 146 -16.28 18.49 -17.53
N CYS A 147 -14.97 18.67 -17.33
CA CYS A 147 -14.17 19.62 -18.10
C CYS A 147 -13.80 19.13 -19.50
N PHE A 148 -14.12 17.88 -19.83
CA PHE A 148 -13.62 17.22 -21.04
C PHE A 148 -14.73 16.64 -21.90
N GLN A 149 -14.41 16.46 -23.19
CA GLN A 149 -15.20 15.78 -24.18
C GLN A 149 -14.31 14.88 -25.05
N ILE A 150 -14.90 13.90 -25.70
CA ILE A 150 -14.21 12.99 -26.61
C ILE A 150 -14.80 13.17 -28.01
N GLU A 151 -13.93 13.35 -29.00
CA GLU A 151 -14.29 13.33 -30.39
C GLU A 151 -14.33 11.89 -30.89
N HIS A 152 -15.40 11.53 -31.59
CA HIS A 152 -15.55 10.25 -32.25
C HIS A 152 -15.89 10.45 -33.73
N ALA A 153 -15.13 9.81 -34.60
CA ALA A 153 -15.35 9.84 -36.06
C ALA A 153 -16.04 8.54 -36.49
N CYS A 154 -17.33 8.63 -36.81
CA CYS A 154 -18.09 7.51 -37.32
C CYS A 154 -18.77 7.88 -38.65
N CYS A 155 -18.66 6.99 -39.65
CA CYS A 155 -19.31 7.12 -40.95
C CYS A 155 -19.03 8.44 -41.69
N GLY A 156 -17.80 8.95 -41.55
CA GLY A 156 -17.36 10.20 -42.16
C GLY A 156 -17.87 11.48 -41.49
N LYS A 157 -18.54 11.38 -40.35
CA LYS A 157 -18.99 12.50 -39.52
C LYS A 157 -18.24 12.51 -38.19
N ARG A 158 -17.92 13.72 -37.73
CA ARG A 158 -17.38 13.92 -36.36
C ARG A 158 -18.56 14.15 -35.44
N ARG A 159 -18.47 13.52 -34.27
CA ARG A 159 -19.45 13.67 -33.18
C ARG A 159 -18.71 13.83 -31.86
N TRP A 160 -19.35 14.41 -30.89
CA TRP A 160 -18.76 14.75 -29.62
C TRP A 160 -19.53 14.15 -28.45
N ILE A 161 -18.87 13.62 -27.47
CA ILE A 161 -19.53 13.09 -26.28
C ILE A 161 -18.89 13.68 -25.02
N PRO A 162 -19.65 14.07 -23.98
CA PRO A 162 -19.15 14.42 -22.69
C PRO A 162 -18.32 13.28 -22.09
N ALA A 163 -17.13 13.56 -21.58
CA ALA A 163 -16.25 12.52 -21.06
C ALA A 163 -16.90 11.70 -19.94
N GLU A 164 -17.68 12.34 -19.05
CA GLU A 164 -18.38 11.64 -17.96
C GLU A 164 -19.38 10.58 -18.46
N ARG A 165 -19.98 10.76 -19.64
CA ARG A 165 -20.85 9.73 -20.24
C ARG A 165 -20.04 8.53 -20.72
N ALA A 166 -18.92 8.77 -21.41
CA ALA A 166 -18.03 7.70 -21.86
C ALA A 166 -17.45 6.89 -20.67
N TYR A 167 -17.04 7.56 -19.59
CA TYR A 167 -16.57 6.87 -18.38
C TYR A 167 -17.69 6.14 -17.63
N ALA A 168 -18.92 6.65 -17.65
CA ALA A 168 -20.07 5.95 -17.09
C ALA A 168 -20.35 4.66 -17.87
N PHE A 169 -20.33 4.71 -19.20
CA PHE A 169 -20.51 3.55 -20.07
C PHE A 169 -19.38 2.52 -19.91
N GLU A 170 -18.14 2.96 -19.73
CA GLU A 170 -16.98 2.08 -19.46
C GLU A 170 -17.22 1.11 -18.29
N ASN A 171 -18.04 1.47 -17.30
CA ASN A 171 -18.35 0.60 -16.16
C ASN A 171 -19.24 -0.59 -16.54
N SER A 172 -19.94 -0.52 -17.65
CA SER A 172 -20.86 -1.56 -18.13
C SER A 172 -20.28 -2.45 -19.25
N CYS A 173 -19.08 -2.11 -19.76
CA CYS A 173 -18.46 -2.83 -20.87
C CYS A 173 -17.01 -3.27 -20.55
N SER A 174 -16.42 -4.03 -21.47
CA SER A 174 -15.03 -4.49 -21.35
C SER A 174 -14.00 -3.50 -21.94
N PHE A 175 -14.44 -2.51 -22.67
CA PHE A 175 -13.61 -1.52 -23.35
C PHE A 175 -13.24 -0.35 -22.44
N LYS A 176 -12.16 0.37 -22.75
CA LYS A 176 -11.60 1.44 -21.92
C LYS A 176 -11.45 2.74 -22.71
N VAL A 177 -11.78 3.84 -22.04
CA VAL A 177 -11.56 5.19 -22.58
C VAL A 177 -10.08 5.51 -22.76
N SER A 178 -9.23 4.89 -21.93
CA SER A 178 -7.79 5.20 -21.82
C SER A 178 -6.88 4.41 -22.74
N ASP A 179 -7.37 3.50 -23.54
CA ASP A 179 -6.53 2.65 -24.38
C ASP A 179 -7.05 2.52 -25.83
N ALA A 180 -6.43 1.62 -26.60
CA ALA A 180 -6.77 1.37 -28.00
C ALA A 180 -8.21 0.83 -28.21
N THR A 181 -8.94 0.53 -27.14
CA THR A 181 -10.33 0.05 -27.23
C THR A 181 -11.38 1.17 -27.12
N ARG A 182 -10.92 2.43 -27.01
CA ARG A 182 -11.79 3.62 -26.93
C ARG A 182 -12.82 3.69 -28.08
N ASP A 183 -12.35 3.49 -29.29
CA ASP A 183 -13.24 3.58 -30.47
C ASP A 183 -14.34 2.53 -30.41
N LYS A 184 -14.03 1.30 -29.99
CA LYS A 184 -15.03 0.24 -29.78
C LYS A 184 -16.02 0.58 -28.69
N LEU A 185 -15.55 1.21 -27.60
CA LEU A 185 -16.44 1.69 -26.54
C LEU A 185 -17.43 2.72 -27.10
N LEU A 186 -16.95 3.66 -27.91
CA LEU A 186 -17.76 4.73 -28.49
C LEU A 186 -18.73 4.21 -29.57
N GLU A 187 -18.33 3.15 -30.30
CA GLU A 187 -19.20 2.48 -31.30
C GLU A 187 -20.38 1.72 -30.66
N GLU A 188 -20.23 1.26 -29.39
CA GLU A 188 -21.28 0.57 -28.65
C GLU A 188 -22.26 1.51 -27.93
N MET A 189 -21.97 2.82 -27.89
CA MET A 189 -22.81 3.81 -27.24
C MET A 189 -23.98 4.26 -28.17
N ASP A 190 -25.09 4.67 -27.55
CA ASP A 190 -26.25 5.13 -28.28
C ASP A 190 -25.94 6.42 -29.06
N GLU A 191 -26.46 6.53 -30.29
CA GLU A 191 -26.28 7.73 -31.12
C GLU A 191 -26.78 9.01 -30.47
N ASP A 192 -27.81 8.92 -29.64
CA ASP A 192 -28.41 10.04 -28.91
C ASP A 192 -27.49 10.61 -27.79
N ASP A 193 -26.44 9.89 -27.42
CA ASP A 193 -25.43 10.37 -26.47
C ASP A 193 -24.45 11.38 -27.09
N PHE A 194 -24.42 11.47 -28.43
CA PHE A 194 -23.47 12.29 -29.17
C PHE A 194 -24.07 13.61 -29.64
N PHE A 195 -23.23 14.63 -29.63
CA PHE A 195 -23.52 15.96 -30.17
C PHE A 195 -22.87 16.14 -31.55
N ALA A 196 -23.54 16.84 -32.44
CA ALA A 196 -23.03 17.12 -33.79
C ALA A 196 -21.88 18.14 -33.77
N GLU A 197 -21.89 19.04 -32.80
CA GLU A 197 -20.89 20.10 -32.63
C GLU A 197 -20.14 19.92 -31.29
N PRO A 198 -18.88 20.40 -31.20
CA PRO A 198 -18.13 20.36 -29.94
C PRO A 198 -18.82 21.19 -28.85
N LEU A 199 -18.84 20.69 -27.64
CA LEU A 199 -19.37 21.40 -26.48
C LEU A 199 -18.44 22.57 -26.15
N PRO A 200 -18.94 23.82 -26.06
CA PRO A 200 -18.10 25.02 -26.06
C PRO A 200 -17.15 25.14 -24.87
N ASP A 201 -17.57 24.65 -23.71
CA ASP A 201 -16.78 24.80 -22.48
C ASP A 201 -15.99 23.54 -22.10
N ARG A 202 -15.78 22.61 -23.07
CA ARG A 202 -15.12 21.34 -22.81
C ARG A 202 -13.88 21.13 -23.67
N ILE A 203 -12.88 20.56 -23.06
CA ILE A 203 -11.57 20.30 -23.66
C ILE A 203 -11.61 18.97 -24.40
N PRO A 204 -11.30 18.91 -25.71
CA PRO A 204 -11.20 17.64 -26.42
C PRO A 204 -10.04 16.77 -25.91
N LEU A 205 -10.35 15.58 -25.40
CA LEU A 205 -9.32 14.65 -24.90
C LEU A 205 -8.41 14.11 -25.99
N ASN A 206 -8.95 13.93 -27.21
CA ASN A 206 -8.18 13.40 -28.34
C ASN A 206 -6.94 14.22 -28.68
N LYS A 207 -6.98 15.54 -28.46
CA LYS A 207 -5.79 16.39 -28.71
C LYS A 207 -4.58 16.02 -27.85
N PHE A 208 -4.80 15.37 -26.71
CA PHE A 208 -3.71 14.94 -25.84
C PHE A 208 -3.01 13.66 -26.33
N ASP A 209 -3.65 12.86 -27.19
CA ASP A 209 -2.99 11.72 -27.82
C ASP A 209 -1.81 12.21 -28.70
N ASP A 210 -2.02 13.29 -29.46
CA ASP A 210 -0.97 13.91 -30.27
C ASP A 210 0.00 14.73 -29.41
N PHE A 211 -0.51 15.45 -28.42
CA PHE A 211 0.31 16.29 -27.53
C PHE A 211 1.38 15.48 -26.81
N PHE A 212 1.06 14.29 -26.31
CA PHE A 212 2.00 13.43 -25.59
C PHE A 212 2.82 12.50 -26.50
N ARG A 213 2.47 12.34 -27.78
CA ARG A 213 3.19 11.43 -28.69
C ARG A 213 4.66 11.81 -28.85
N ASP A 214 4.93 13.10 -28.99
CA ASP A 214 6.25 13.63 -29.26
C ASP A 214 6.86 14.41 -28.09
N ARG A 215 6.21 14.38 -26.94
CA ARG A 215 6.63 15.16 -25.76
C ARG A 215 6.71 14.28 -24.52
N HIS A 216 7.86 14.37 -23.86
CA HIS A 216 8.01 13.83 -22.52
C HIS A 216 7.73 14.95 -21.52
N ILE A 217 6.59 14.85 -20.81
CA ILE A 217 6.15 15.86 -19.83
C ILE A 217 6.57 15.40 -18.43
N ASP A 218 7.35 16.24 -17.76
CA ASP A 218 7.75 16.10 -16.36
C ASP A 218 7.06 17.20 -15.52
N LEU A 219 6.01 16.84 -14.80
CA LEU A 219 5.24 17.80 -14.00
C LEU A 219 6.01 18.40 -12.82
N GLU A 220 7.25 17.98 -12.56
CA GLU A 220 8.13 18.66 -11.62
C GLU A 220 8.74 19.93 -12.22
N LYS A 221 8.79 20.03 -13.55
CA LYS A 221 9.27 21.20 -14.26
C LYS A 221 8.13 22.18 -14.52
N GLU A 222 8.36 23.44 -14.18
CA GLU A 222 7.34 24.47 -14.34
C GLU A 222 6.99 24.71 -15.81
N ASP A 223 7.98 24.66 -16.71
CA ASP A 223 7.75 24.84 -18.14
C ASP A 223 6.84 23.75 -18.73
N ASP A 224 7.00 22.51 -18.27
CA ASP A 224 6.15 21.39 -18.69
C ASP A 224 4.72 21.53 -18.13
N ARG A 225 4.57 21.97 -16.86
CA ARG A 225 3.25 22.30 -16.30
C ARG A 225 2.58 23.42 -17.09
N ARG A 226 3.34 24.46 -17.44
CA ARG A 226 2.83 25.59 -18.26
C ARG A 226 2.43 25.14 -19.66
N ALA A 227 3.23 24.26 -20.29
CA ALA A 227 2.91 23.71 -21.60
C ALA A 227 1.65 22.85 -21.58
N LEU A 228 1.48 22.02 -20.55
CA LEU A 228 0.27 21.21 -20.38
C LEU A 228 -0.93 22.11 -20.06
N GLY A 229 -0.77 23.14 -19.22
CA GLY A 229 -1.80 24.12 -18.92
C GLY A 229 -2.28 24.87 -20.16
N ALA A 230 -1.37 25.28 -21.04
CA ALA A 230 -1.72 25.86 -22.35
C ALA A 230 -2.51 24.86 -23.20
N GLY A 231 -2.17 23.58 -23.14
CA GLY A 231 -2.92 22.50 -23.78
C GLY A 231 -4.34 22.36 -23.25
N PHE A 232 -4.57 22.58 -21.97
CA PHE A 232 -5.93 22.61 -21.37
C PHE A 232 -6.71 23.88 -21.74
N GLY A 233 -6.04 24.93 -22.26
CA GLY A 233 -6.69 26.20 -22.56
C GLY A 233 -7.01 26.95 -21.26
N CYS A 234 -5.99 27.50 -20.63
CA CYS A 234 -6.05 28.15 -19.31
C CYS A 234 -7.00 29.37 -19.23
N TYR A 235 -8.28 29.22 -19.43
CA TYR A 235 -9.26 30.29 -19.24
C TYR A 235 -10.18 30.07 -18.04
N ASN A 236 -10.09 28.91 -17.35
CA ASN A 236 -10.87 28.61 -16.16
C ASN A 236 -9.95 28.35 -14.96
N ALA A 237 -10.25 28.98 -13.81
CA ALA A 237 -9.50 28.80 -12.57
C ALA A 237 -9.33 27.35 -12.11
N GLY A 238 -10.19 26.42 -12.58
CA GLY A 238 -10.09 24.99 -12.26
C GLY A 238 -8.99 24.21 -12.99
N THR A 239 -8.33 24.81 -14.00
CA THR A 239 -7.31 24.10 -14.80
C THR A 239 -5.99 23.93 -14.05
N CYS A 240 -5.62 24.91 -13.21
CA CYS A 240 -4.44 24.81 -12.36
C CYS A 240 -4.60 23.70 -11.33
N ASP A 241 -5.78 23.49 -10.77
CA ASP A 241 -6.06 22.43 -9.81
C ASP A 241 -5.91 21.05 -10.47
N ILE A 242 -6.39 20.88 -11.70
CA ILE A 242 -6.28 19.61 -12.45
C ILE A 242 -4.79 19.23 -12.65
N ILE A 243 -3.92 20.18 -12.95
CA ILE A 243 -2.49 19.90 -13.16
C ILE A 243 -1.81 19.47 -11.85
N GLU A 244 -2.10 20.13 -10.73
CA GLU A 244 -1.54 19.75 -9.44
C GLU A 244 -2.11 18.40 -8.95
N GLU A 245 -3.39 18.13 -9.16
CA GLU A 245 -3.99 16.83 -8.86
C GLU A 245 -3.41 15.71 -9.75
N LEU A 246 -3.20 15.98 -11.05
CA LEU A 246 -2.54 15.04 -11.97
C LEU A 246 -1.07 14.80 -11.54
N ARG A 247 -0.37 15.83 -11.11
CA ARG A 247 0.98 15.72 -10.56
C ARG A 247 1.00 14.82 -9.33
N ALA A 248 0.08 15.03 -8.39
CA ALA A 248 -0.07 14.17 -7.20
C ALA A 248 -0.46 12.73 -7.57
N PHE A 249 -1.29 12.55 -8.59
CA PHE A 249 -1.61 11.21 -9.12
C PHE A 249 -0.38 10.52 -9.72
N CYS A 250 0.45 11.24 -10.48
CA CYS A 250 1.63 10.69 -11.15
C CYS A 250 2.82 10.45 -10.23
N ARG A 251 2.85 11.11 -9.06
CA ARG A 251 3.98 11.06 -8.14
C ARG A 251 3.51 11.07 -6.70
N LEU A 252 3.64 9.94 -6.05
CA LEU A 252 3.44 9.84 -4.61
C LEU A 252 4.79 9.86 -3.90
N GLU A 253 4.93 10.74 -2.92
CA GLU A 253 6.08 10.80 -2.02
C GLU A 253 5.70 10.15 -0.68
N PRO A 254 6.22 8.94 -0.38
CA PRO A 254 5.94 8.29 0.88
C PRO A 254 6.51 9.04 2.07
N ARG A 255 5.80 9.05 3.17
CA ARG A 255 6.33 9.50 4.46
C ARG A 255 7.09 8.36 5.12
N TRP A 256 8.41 8.48 5.15
CA TRP A 256 9.32 7.42 5.58
C TRP A 256 9.44 7.34 7.10
N PRO A 257 9.80 6.17 7.68
CA PRO A 257 9.97 6.01 9.12
C PRO A 257 11.08 6.88 9.72
N ASP A 258 12.08 7.25 8.93
CA ASP A 258 13.26 8.04 9.32
C ASP A 258 13.12 9.55 9.04
N ALA A 259 11.96 10.02 8.61
CA ALA A 259 11.76 11.43 8.25
C ALA A 259 11.80 12.40 9.45
N GLY A 260 11.54 11.91 10.66
CA GLY A 260 11.42 12.76 11.86
C GLY A 260 12.70 12.86 12.70
N ALA A 261 13.55 11.85 12.70
CA ALA A 261 14.80 11.82 13.49
C ALA A 261 15.82 10.89 12.83
N PRO A 262 17.12 11.24 12.90
CA PRO A 262 18.17 10.37 12.40
C PRO A 262 18.14 9.00 13.10
N LYS A 263 18.21 7.93 12.32
CA LYS A 263 18.26 6.56 12.83
C LYS A 263 19.70 6.06 12.93
N ARG A 264 20.01 5.40 14.03
CA ARG A 264 21.27 4.67 14.18
C ARG A 264 21.09 3.25 13.62
N PHE A 265 21.74 2.96 12.52
CA PHE A 265 21.69 1.62 11.93
C PHE A 265 22.62 0.69 12.71
N VAL A 266 22.04 -0.39 13.23
CA VAL A 266 22.73 -1.47 13.94
C VAL A 266 22.29 -2.79 13.30
N PRO A 267 22.70 -3.07 12.05
CA PRO A 267 22.27 -4.26 11.35
C PRO A 267 22.76 -5.52 12.08
N GLY A 268 21.82 -6.45 12.31
CA GLY A 268 22.15 -7.77 12.80
C GLY A 268 22.63 -8.69 11.66
N PRO A 269 23.08 -9.91 11.97
CA PRO A 269 23.28 -10.92 10.96
C PRO A 269 21.92 -11.22 10.30
N GLY A 270 21.87 -11.22 8.97
CA GLY A 270 20.67 -11.60 8.21
C GLY A 270 20.26 -13.06 8.51
N ILE A 271 19.04 -13.41 8.16
CA ILE A 271 18.58 -14.81 8.17
C ILE A 271 18.94 -15.41 6.82
N ASP A 272 19.86 -16.38 6.81
CA ASP A 272 20.22 -17.13 5.59
C ASP A 272 19.31 -18.36 5.45
N LEU A 273 18.25 -18.19 4.67
CA LEU A 273 17.35 -19.26 4.26
C LEU A 273 17.30 -19.35 2.73
N LYS A 274 17.37 -20.58 2.21
CA LYS A 274 17.29 -20.83 0.77
C LYS A 274 15.87 -21.24 0.38
N PRO A 275 15.38 -20.83 -0.81
CA PRO A 275 14.13 -21.35 -1.35
C PRO A 275 14.19 -22.89 -1.51
N GLY A 276 13.05 -23.54 -1.29
CA GLY A 276 12.92 -24.99 -1.47
C GLY A 276 13.27 -25.84 -0.25
N LEU A 277 13.63 -25.24 0.88
CA LEU A 277 13.79 -25.96 2.14
C LEU A 277 12.45 -26.50 2.65
N SER A 278 12.46 -27.71 3.18
CA SER A 278 11.33 -28.26 3.93
C SER A 278 11.07 -27.47 5.21
N ARG A 279 9.88 -27.63 5.79
CA ARG A 279 9.53 -27.00 7.07
C ARG A 279 10.53 -27.35 8.18
N GLU A 280 10.94 -28.60 8.26
CA GLU A 280 11.89 -29.12 9.24
C GLU A 280 13.28 -28.52 9.05
N GLU A 281 13.74 -28.40 7.82
CA GLU A 281 15.03 -27.76 7.51
C GLU A 281 15.01 -26.25 7.83
N ILE A 282 13.88 -25.54 7.57
CA ILE A 282 13.72 -24.13 7.98
C ILE A 282 13.78 -23.98 9.50
N ILE A 283 13.08 -24.86 10.24
CA ILE A 283 13.11 -24.84 11.72
C ILE A 283 14.53 -25.07 12.22
N ALA A 284 15.25 -26.05 11.67
CA ALA A 284 16.63 -26.35 12.06
C ALA A 284 17.57 -25.19 11.73
N ALA A 285 17.45 -24.58 10.56
CA ALA A 285 18.26 -23.43 10.17
C ALA A 285 18.01 -22.21 11.07
N LEU A 286 16.76 -21.90 11.40
CA LEU A 286 16.42 -20.83 12.33
C LEU A 286 16.92 -21.14 13.76
N ALA A 287 16.76 -22.39 14.21
CA ALA A 287 17.23 -22.80 15.54
C ALA A 287 18.73 -22.65 15.70
N SER A 288 19.53 -22.94 14.67
CA SER A 288 20.99 -22.78 14.69
C SER A 288 21.43 -21.32 14.77
N GLN A 289 20.60 -20.38 14.34
CA GLN A 289 20.92 -18.96 14.30
C GLN A 289 20.39 -18.18 15.52
N ARG A 290 19.53 -18.76 16.36
CA ARG A 290 18.83 -18.07 17.47
C ARG A 290 19.77 -17.31 18.42
N ALA A 291 20.88 -17.92 18.79
CA ALA A 291 21.80 -17.33 19.76
C ALA A 291 22.49 -16.04 19.25
N ALA A 292 22.69 -15.95 17.94
CA ALA A 292 23.39 -14.84 17.29
C ALA A 292 22.46 -13.85 16.60
N ASN A 293 21.22 -14.24 16.33
CA ASN A 293 20.27 -13.44 15.54
C ASN A 293 18.94 -13.26 16.27
N PRO A 294 18.67 -12.06 16.84
CA PRO A 294 17.41 -11.77 17.52
C PRO A 294 16.17 -11.93 16.63
N VAL A 295 16.30 -11.75 15.32
CA VAL A 295 15.17 -11.94 14.38
C VAL A 295 14.85 -13.41 14.23
N ALA A 296 15.87 -14.28 14.12
CA ALA A 296 15.68 -15.72 14.10
C ALA A 296 15.07 -16.22 15.41
N ASP A 297 15.54 -15.71 16.55
CA ASP A 297 14.93 -16.04 17.86
C ASP A 297 13.45 -15.66 17.91
N LEU A 298 13.07 -14.47 17.43
CA LEU A 298 11.68 -14.04 17.37
C LEU A 298 10.78 -14.91 16.49
N ALA A 299 11.32 -15.55 15.46
CA ALA A 299 10.51 -16.42 14.60
C ALA A 299 9.86 -17.58 15.38
N PHE A 300 10.51 -18.04 16.46
CA PHE A 300 9.97 -19.06 17.36
C PHE A 300 8.89 -18.52 18.30
N HIS A 301 8.77 -17.20 18.44
CA HIS A 301 7.79 -16.54 19.30
C HIS A 301 6.62 -15.92 18.52
N ALA A 302 6.58 -16.12 17.21
CA ALA A 302 5.44 -15.72 16.39
C ALA A 302 4.15 -16.49 16.75
N PHE A 303 4.28 -17.67 17.35
CA PHE A 303 3.16 -18.46 17.83
C PHE A 303 2.86 -18.13 19.30
N ARG A 304 1.68 -17.55 19.56
CA ARG A 304 1.31 -16.97 20.85
C ARG A 304 0.40 -17.85 21.71
N ASP A 305 0.33 -19.13 21.43
CA ASP A 305 -0.40 -20.09 22.27
C ASP A 305 0.39 -20.42 23.53
N LEU A 306 0.16 -19.68 24.60
CA LEU A 306 0.87 -19.82 25.87
C LEU A 306 0.64 -21.16 26.57
N SER A 307 -0.35 -21.95 26.14
CA SER A 307 -0.57 -23.31 26.68
C SER A 307 0.40 -24.35 26.12
N ARG A 308 1.10 -24.03 25.04
CA ARG A 308 1.97 -24.97 24.29
C ARG A 308 3.43 -24.54 24.19
N VAL A 309 3.75 -23.31 24.60
CA VAL A 309 5.09 -22.74 24.49
C VAL A 309 5.51 -22.11 25.81
N ASP A 310 6.81 -22.01 26.02
CA ASP A 310 7.37 -21.25 27.14
C ASP A 310 6.93 -19.77 27.03
N PRO A 311 6.23 -19.20 28.01
CA PRO A 311 5.73 -17.82 27.95
C PRO A 311 6.84 -16.76 28.07
N ARG A 312 8.03 -17.10 28.60
CA ARG A 312 9.10 -16.13 28.80
C ARG A 312 9.50 -15.34 27.55
N PRO A 313 9.63 -15.96 26.38
CA PRO A 313 9.94 -15.22 25.15
C PRO A 313 8.82 -14.28 24.70
N PHE A 314 7.56 -14.68 24.89
CA PHE A 314 6.41 -13.82 24.64
C PHE A 314 6.45 -12.58 25.56
N LEU A 315 6.68 -12.77 26.86
CA LEU A 315 6.76 -11.70 27.84
C LEU A 315 7.95 -10.78 27.58
N LYS A 316 9.11 -11.35 27.24
CA LYS A 316 10.28 -10.57 26.83
C LYS A 316 9.98 -9.71 25.60
N ALA A 317 9.36 -10.28 24.57
CA ALA A 317 8.98 -9.55 23.36
C ALA A 317 7.93 -8.47 23.67
N ALA A 318 6.99 -8.72 24.56
CA ALA A 318 6.00 -7.75 25.00
C ALA A 318 6.64 -6.51 25.64
N VAL A 319 7.62 -6.71 26.53
CA VAL A 319 8.32 -5.62 27.22
C VAL A 319 9.31 -4.88 26.29
N GLU A 320 10.08 -5.61 25.48
CA GLU A 320 11.15 -4.99 24.67
C GLU A 320 10.66 -4.42 23.34
N ARG A 321 9.46 -4.78 22.84
CA ARG A 321 9.07 -4.55 21.45
C ARG A 321 7.65 -4.01 21.27
N SER A 322 7.20 -3.28 22.24
CA SER A 322 5.88 -2.62 22.21
C SER A 322 6.02 -1.09 22.15
N PRO A 323 6.66 -0.56 21.08
CA PRO A 323 7.03 0.85 21.01
C PRO A 323 5.81 1.79 20.94
N VAL A 324 4.68 1.34 20.38
CA VAL A 324 3.49 2.19 20.20
C VAL A 324 2.82 2.48 21.53
N CYS A 325 2.56 1.45 22.34
CA CYS A 325 1.97 1.67 23.66
C CYS A 325 2.93 2.41 24.61
N CYS A 326 4.23 2.09 24.57
CA CYS A 326 5.23 2.79 25.39
C CYS A 326 5.36 4.27 25.02
N GLU A 327 5.38 4.61 23.73
CA GLU A 327 5.42 6.01 23.28
C GLU A 327 4.15 6.77 23.66
N ALA A 328 3.00 6.16 23.52
CA ALA A 328 1.71 6.74 23.89
C ALA A 328 1.58 6.93 25.42
N ALA A 329 2.14 6.02 26.22
CA ALA A 329 2.11 6.08 27.68
C ALA A 329 3.17 7.00 28.29
N ARG A 330 4.24 7.34 27.55
CA ARG A 330 5.36 8.15 28.05
C ARG A 330 4.96 9.45 28.80
N PRO A 331 3.96 10.25 28.32
CA PRO A 331 3.53 11.45 29.03
C PRO A 331 2.59 11.17 30.23
N MET A 332 2.21 9.92 30.47
CA MET A 332 1.21 9.53 31.48
C MET A 332 1.88 9.02 32.76
N ASP A 333 1.23 9.30 33.90
CA ASP A 333 1.59 8.61 35.14
C ASP A 333 0.94 7.22 35.23
N ALA A 334 1.39 6.40 36.16
CA ALA A 334 0.88 5.04 36.32
C ALA A 334 -0.62 4.96 36.60
N ALA A 335 -1.18 5.93 37.32
CA ALA A 335 -2.62 5.98 37.61
C ALA A 335 -3.43 6.25 36.36
N THR A 336 -2.96 7.15 35.49
CA THR A 336 -3.57 7.46 34.20
C THR A 336 -3.52 6.25 33.27
N ILE A 337 -2.36 5.54 33.19
CA ILE A 337 -2.23 4.32 32.37
C ILE A 337 -3.23 3.25 32.82
N VAL A 338 -3.34 3.03 34.14
CA VAL A 338 -4.30 2.07 34.70
C VAL A 338 -5.74 2.48 34.37
N ALA A 339 -6.07 3.76 34.44
CA ALA A 339 -7.40 4.26 34.07
C ALA A 339 -7.71 3.98 32.59
N VAL A 340 -6.78 4.31 31.70
CA VAL A 340 -6.89 4.04 30.26
C VAL A 340 -7.10 2.56 29.96
N LEU A 341 -6.34 1.66 30.61
CA LEU A 341 -6.49 0.21 30.41
C LEU A 341 -7.83 -0.31 30.95
N ARG A 342 -8.35 0.28 32.04
CA ARG A 342 -9.68 -0.09 32.59
C ARG A 342 -10.84 0.33 31.69
N GLU A 343 -10.70 1.40 30.95
CA GLU A 343 -11.72 1.84 29.99
C GLU A 343 -11.76 0.98 28.69
N MET A 344 -10.72 0.20 28.43
CA MET A 344 -10.70 -0.73 27.29
C MET A 344 -11.65 -1.90 27.53
N ALA A 345 -12.24 -2.46 26.46
CA ALA A 345 -13.10 -3.64 26.55
C ALA A 345 -12.34 -4.84 27.17
N ASP A 346 -13.02 -5.60 28.03
CA ASP A 346 -12.47 -6.75 28.76
C ASP A 346 -12.60 -8.04 27.95
N GLU A 347 -12.04 -8.03 26.73
CA GLU A 347 -12.02 -9.18 25.85
C GLU A 347 -10.77 -9.15 24.95
N SER A 348 -10.18 -10.32 24.71
CA SER A 348 -9.07 -10.44 23.76
C SER A 348 -9.55 -10.24 22.32
N ILE A 349 -8.64 -9.73 21.47
CA ILE A 349 -8.84 -9.75 20.01
C ILE A 349 -8.69 -11.16 19.42
N TYR A 350 -8.20 -12.11 20.22
CA TYR A 350 -7.96 -13.49 19.82
C TYR A 350 -8.88 -14.47 20.54
N ASP A 351 -9.18 -15.58 19.87
CA ASP A 351 -9.92 -16.68 20.49
C ASP A 351 -9.02 -17.51 21.42
N ALA A 352 -9.55 -17.88 22.56
CA ALA A 352 -9.08 -18.90 23.49
C ALA A 352 -7.62 -18.75 24.00
N THR A 353 -6.67 -19.52 23.50
CA THR A 353 -5.32 -19.69 24.09
C THR A 353 -4.27 -18.72 23.58
N ARG A 354 -4.65 -17.74 22.77
CA ARG A 354 -3.75 -16.72 22.21
C ARG A 354 -3.82 -15.46 23.05
N ALA A 355 -2.68 -14.80 23.23
CA ALA A 355 -2.62 -13.51 23.90
C ALA A 355 -2.15 -12.40 22.95
N ALA A 356 -2.75 -11.23 23.05
CA ALA A 356 -2.35 -10.05 22.32
C ALA A 356 -1.09 -9.42 22.92
N GLN A 357 -0.23 -8.88 22.08
CA GLN A 357 0.92 -8.06 22.48
C GLN A 357 0.44 -6.67 22.95
N PRO A 358 1.20 -5.96 23.80
CA PRO A 358 0.81 -4.64 24.29
C PRO A 358 0.39 -3.64 23.21
N ASP A 359 1.11 -3.57 22.09
CA ASP A 359 0.74 -2.69 20.98
C ASP A 359 -0.59 -3.08 20.32
N GLU A 360 -0.92 -4.38 20.27
CA GLU A 360 -2.20 -4.86 19.76
C GLU A 360 -3.35 -4.49 20.70
N VAL A 361 -3.16 -4.67 22.02
CA VAL A 361 -4.12 -4.24 23.05
C VAL A 361 -4.36 -2.74 22.98
N TRP A 362 -3.29 -1.97 22.90
CA TRP A 362 -3.36 -0.51 22.84
C TRP A 362 -4.11 0.00 21.60
N ASN A 363 -3.78 -0.54 20.44
CA ASN A 363 -4.39 -0.15 19.15
C ASN A 363 -5.85 -0.61 19.02
N ALA A 364 -6.15 -1.83 19.47
CA ALA A 364 -7.50 -2.38 19.39
C ALA A 364 -8.44 -1.85 20.49
N ARG A 365 -7.89 -1.16 21.51
CA ARG A 365 -8.62 -0.68 22.70
C ARG A 365 -9.41 -1.78 23.41
N ARG A 366 -8.80 -2.98 23.44
CA ARG A 366 -9.37 -4.17 24.11
C ARG A 366 -8.26 -5.14 24.49
N GLY A 367 -8.50 -5.89 25.55
CA GLY A 367 -7.62 -6.95 26.03
C GLY A 367 -8.24 -7.61 27.26
N ASP A 368 -7.98 -8.89 27.47
CA ASP A 368 -8.37 -9.55 28.71
C ASP A 368 -7.47 -9.10 29.89
N GLY A 369 -7.76 -9.59 31.08
CA GLY A 369 -7.04 -9.19 32.28
C GLY A 369 -5.54 -9.50 32.21
N PHE A 370 -5.14 -10.61 31.59
CA PHE A 370 -3.72 -10.97 31.39
C PHE A 370 -3.05 -10.02 30.38
N GLU A 371 -3.68 -9.78 29.25
CA GLU A 371 -3.16 -8.92 28.19
C GLU A 371 -2.98 -7.46 28.66
N LYS A 372 -3.97 -6.95 29.43
CA LYS A 372 -3.88 -5.61 30.05
C LYS A 372 -2.77 -5.54 31.08
N ALA A 373 -2.58 -6.61 31.89
CA ALA A 373 -1.48 -6.68 32.85
C ALA A 373 -0.10 -6.69 32.17
N VAL A 374 0.05 -7.42 31.06
CA VAL A 374 1.29 -7.41 30.24
C VAL A 374 1.51 -6.05 29.61
N THR A 375 0.45 -5.38 29.14
CA THR A 375 0.52 -4.01 28.58
C THR A 375 0.93 -2.98 29.64
N LEU A 376 0.47 -3.14 30.87
CA LEU A 376 0.87 -2.28 31.99
C LEU A 376 2.35 -2.49 32.38
N ALA A 377 2.85 -3.72 32.25
CA ALA A 377 4.22 -4.07 32.60
C ALA A 377 5.24 -3.67 31.53
N ALA A 378 4.83 -3.46 30.30
CA ALA A 378 5.68 -3.02 29.19
C ALA A 378 5.99 -1.52 29.28
#